data_c2e1459b8e7a6c0a7269e51cbe3ad0e2
#
_entry.id   c2e1459b8e7a6c0a7269e51cbe3ad0e2
#
_cell.length_a   1.000
_cell.length_b   1.000
_cell.length_c   1.000
_cell.angle_alpha   90.00
_cell.angle_beta   90.00
_cell.angle_gamma   90.00
#
_symmetry.space_group_name_H-M   'P 1'
#
loop_
_entity.id
_entity.type
_entity.pdbx_description
1 polymer ?
#
loop_
_entity_poly.entity_id
_entity_poly.type
_entity_poly.pdbx_seq_one_letter_code
_entity_poly.pdbx_strand_id
1 'polypeptide(L)'
;MTLEERQEAVKEMGLPAFRAKQLSTHYFEHYTTDPEKMTDLPKDRRQELVDRFFPPLLTEVKRLQTDNGDTIKFLWRLFDGALVESVLMRYPGRITLCVSSQCGCGMNCPFCATGQAGLTRNMSTAEILDQVVQANRIIRAGELGGTRRGDVHFSEERVNNIVFMGMGEPLANYRRVMNAVHRMVA
;
A
#
# COMPACT_ATOMS: atom_id res chain seq x y z
N MET A 1 9.32 -8.68 -4.19
CA MET A 1 9.46 -9.64 -5.31
C MET A 1 9.10 -8.97 -6.62
N THR A 2 9.93 -9.13 -7.66
CA THR A 2 9.57 -8.84 -9.05
C THR A 2 8.56 -9.86 -9.56
N LEU A 3 8.05 -9.69 -10.78
CA LEU A 3 7.15 -10.69 -11.38
C LEU A 3 7.91 -12.02 -11.60
N GLU A 4 9.14 -11.94 -12.08
CA GLU A 4 9.99 -13.12 -12.33
C GLU A 4 10.28 -13.88 -11.04
N GLU A 5 10.71 -13.20 -9.97
CA GLU A 5 10.91 -13.82 -8.65
C GLU A 5 9.64 -14.50 -8.12
N ARG A 6 8.48 -13.90 -8.40
CA ARG A 6 7.18 -14.46 -8.01
C ARG A 6 6.82 -15.67 -8.85
N GLN A 7 7.15 -15.65 -10.15
CA GLN A 7 6.97 -16.80 -11.03
C GLN A 7 7.82 -18.00 -10.60
N GLU A 8 9.08 -17.76 -10.22
CA GLU A 8 9.95 -18.81 -9.68
C GLU A 8 9.40 -19.37 -8.36
N ALA A 9 9.02 -18.51 -7.42
CA ALA A 9 8.44 -18.94 -6.15
C ALA A 9 7.15 -19.78 -6.32
N VAL A 10 6.31 -19.42 -7.31
CA VAL A 10 5.09 -20.20 -7.64
C VAL A 10 5.44 -21.56 -8.24
N LYS A 11 6.47 -21.63 -9.09
CA LYS A 11 6.97 -22.90 -9.63
C LYS A 11 7.55 -23.81 -8.54
N GLU A 12 8.30 -23.27 -7.58
CA GLU A 12 8.80 -24.00 -6.41
C GLU A 12 7.66 -24.63 -5.60
N MET A 13 6.48 -24.02 -5.60
CA MET A 13 5.28 -24.56 -4.98
C MET A 13 4.54 -25.59 -5.87
N GLY A 14 5.12 -25.97 -7.01
CA GLY A 14 4.52 -26.92 -7.95
C GLY A 14 3.34 -26.38 -8.76
N LEU A 15 3.21 -25.07 -8.87
CA LEU A 15 2.14 -24.41 -9.61
C LEU A 15 2.66 -23.77 -10.92
N PRO A 16 1.81 -23.64 -11.96
CA PRO A 16 2.18 -23.00 -13.20
C PRO A 16 2.54 -21.52 -13.00
N ALA A 17 3.57 -21.02 -13.70
CA ALA A 17 4.10 -19.67 -13.58
C ALA A 17 3.05 -18.55 -13.77
N PHE A 18 2.02 -18.77 -14.58
CA PHE A 18 0.96 -17.78 -14.81
C PHE A 18 0.15 -17.43 -13.54
N ARG A 19 0.16 -18.30 -12.53
CA ARG A 19 -0.46 -18.03 -11.23
C ARG A 19 0.14 -16.79 -10.54
N ALA A 20 1.42 -16.48 -10.79
CA ALA A 20 2.06 -15.28 -10.31
C ALA A 20 1.39 -13.99 -10.82
N LYS A 21 0.90 -14.01 -12.07
CA LYS A 21 0.14 -12.89 -12.64
C LYS A 21 -1.24 -12.76 -11.99
N GLN A 22 -1.95 -13.87 -11.79
CA GLN A 22 -3.24 -13.86 -11.09
C GLN A 22 -3.11 -13.29 -9.66
N LEU A 23 -2.10 -13.73 -8.91
CA LEU A 23 -1.79 -13.17 -7.60
C LEU A 23 -1.54 -11.65 -7.67
N SER A 24 -0.81 -11.18 -8.69
CA SER A 24 -0.56 -9.75 -8.89
C SER A 24 -1.84 -8.97 -9.14
N THR A 25 -2.73 -9.49 -9.98
CA THR A 25 -4.04 -8.89 -10.28
C THR A 25 -4.90 -8.80 -9.02
N HIS A 26 -4.97 -9.85 -8.21
CA HIS A 26 -5.71 -9.80 -6.94
C HIS A 26 -5.18 -8.71 -6.00
N TYR A 27 -3.87 -8.57 -5.89
CA TYR A 27 -3.27 -7.62 -4.97
C TYR A 27 -3.32 -6.17 -5.48
N PHE A 28 -2.95 -5.92 -6.75
CA PHE A 28 -2.77 -4.58 -7.29
C PHE A 28 -3.98 -4.00 -8.04
N GLU A 29 -4.89 -4.84 -8.53
CA GLU A 29 -6.07 -4.41 -9.27
C GLU A 29 -7.36 -4.60 -8.47
N HIS A 30 -7.48 -5.78 -7.81
CA HIS A 30 -8.66 -6.07 -6.98
C HIS A 30 -8.47 -5.63 -5.53
N TYR A 31 -7.24 -5.28 -5.14
CA TYR A 31 -6.87 -4.86 -3.78
C TYR A 31 -7.32 -5.84 -2.70
N THR A 32 -7.31 -7.13 -2.98
CA THR A 32 -7.74 -8.17 -2.06
C THR A 32 -6.62 -9.13 -1.70
N THR A 33 -6.63 -9.59 -0.45
CA THR A 33 -5.83 -10.72 0.05
C THR A 33 -6.75 -11.78 0.67
N ASP A 34 -8.06 -11.71 0.41
CA ASP A 34 -9.05 -12.67 0.88
C ASP A 34 -9.03 -13.91 -0.03
N PRO A 35 -8.64 -15.10 0.48
CA PRO A 35 -8.58 -16.33 -0.30
C PRO A 35 -9.92 -16.71 -0.93
N GLU A 36 -11.03 -16.40 -0.28
CA GLU A 36 -12.36 -16.74 -0.78
C GLU A 36 -12.75 -15.95 -2.05
N LYS A 37 -12.15 -14.77 -2.22
CA LYS A 37 -12.35 -13.91 -3.41
C LYS A 37 -11.46 -14.29 -4.59
N MET A 38 -10.46 -15.15 -4.40
CA MET A 38 -9.50 -15.55 -5.42
C MET A 38 -9.97 -16.83 -6.16
N THR A 39 -11.14 -16.73 -6.79
CA THR A 39 -11.84 -17.92 -7.36
C THR A 39 -11.14 -18.56 -8.54
N ASP A 40 -10.23 -17.84 -9.19
CA ASP A 40 -9.37 -18.31 -10.30
C ASP A 40 -8.14 -19.10 -9.83
N LEU A 41 -7.87 -19.13 -8.51
CA LEU A 41 -6.80 -19.93 -7.92
C LEU A 41 -7.33 -21.28 -7.40
N PRO A 42 -6.50 -22.34 -7.37
CA PRO A 42 -6.89 -23.65 -6.81
C PRO A 42 -7.37 -23.50 -5.35
N LYS A 43 -8.58 -23.98 -5.07
CA LYS A 43 -9.26 -23.76 -3.79
C LYS A 43 -8.45 -24.25 -2.59
N ASP A 44 -7.82 -25.40 -2.73
CA ASP A 44 -7.00 -26.05 -1.70
C ASP A 44 -5.65 -25.36 -1.44
N ARG A 45 -5.22 -24.46 -2.34
CA ARG A 45 -3.93 -23.78 -2.26
C ARG A 45 -4.04 -22.28 -1.97
N ARG A 46 -5.25 -21.69 -1.97
CA ARG A 46 -5.46 -20.25 -1.84
C ARG A 46 -4.87 -19.68 -0.57
N GLN A 47 -5.13 -20.33 0.56
CA GLN A 47 -4.63 -19.87 1.86
C GLN A 47 -3.11 -19.90 1.89
N GLU A 48 -2.48 -20.98 1.44
CA GLU A 48 -1.02 -21.11 1.36
C GLU A 48 -0.39 -20.01 0.48
N LEU A 49 -1.03 -19.71 -0.66
CA LEU A 49 -0.57 -18.65 -1.56
C LEU A 49 -0.70 -17.26 -0.91
N VAL A 50 -1.79 -16.99 -0.22
CA VAL A 50 -1.97 -15.73 0.52
C VAL A 50 -0.92 -15.59 1.61
N ASP A 51 -0.72 -16.60 2.43
CA ASP A 51 0.24 -16.59 3.53
C ASP A 51 1.68 -16.38 3.02
N ARG A 52 2.02 -16.96 1.87
CA ARG A 52 3.34 -16.85 1.26
C ARG A 52 3.59 -15.52 0.58
N PHE A 53 2.60 -14.99 -0.16
CA PHE A 53 2.81 -13.83 -1.05
C PHE A 53 2.27 -12.52 -0.50
N PHE A 54 1.32 -12.57 0.44
CA PHE A 54 0.64 -11.40 0.99
C PHE A 54 0.66 -11.35 2.52
N PRO A 55 1.84 -11.54 3.17
CA PRO A 55 1.90 -11.34 4.61
C PRO A 55 1.46 -9.91 4.94
N PRO A 56 0.78 -9.68 6.06
CA PRO A 56 0.38 -8.34 6.48
C PRO A 56 1.62 -7.47 6.69
N LEU A 57 1.78 -6.43 5.87
CA LEU A 57 2.91 -5.48 5.96
C LEU A 57 2.56 -4.29 6.84
N LEU A 58 1.34 -3.79 6.72
CA LEU A 58 0.82 -2.64 7.43
C LEU A 58 -0.42 -3.06 8.23
N THR A 59 -0.43 -2.76 9.53
CA THR A 59 -1.59 -2.92 10.40
C THR A 59 -2.08 -1.55 10.83
N GLU A 60 -3.36 -1.22 10.58
CA GLU A 60 -3.95 0.04 11.03
C GLU A 60 -4.01 0.08 12.55
N VAL A 61 -3.38 1.10 13.15
CA VAL A 61 -3.40 1.34 14.59
C VAL A 61 -4.42 2.41 14.94
N LYS A 62 -4.46 3.46 14.11
CA LYS A 62 -5.33 4.62 14.33
C LYS A 62 -5.66 5.29 13.01
N ARG A 63 -6.86 5.84 12.96
CA ARG A 63 -7.36 6.64 11.86
C ARG A 63 -7.95 7.94 12.41
N LEU A 64 -7.62 9.05 11.77
CA LEU A 64 -8.22 10.36 12.01
C LEU A 64 -8.86 10.84 10.72
N GLN A 65 -10.09 11.31 10.80
CA GLN A 65 -10.83 11.84 9.64
C GLN A 65 -11.19 13.31 9.88
N THR A 66 -11.03 14.12 8.83
CA THR A 66 -11.42 15.52 8.79
C THR A 66 -12.13 15.83 7.47
N ASP A 67 -12.60 17.07 7.32
CA ASP A 67 -13.21 17.54 6.06
C ASP A 67 -14.39 16.64 5.60
N ASN A 68 -15.27 16.28 6.53
CA ASN A 68 -16.40 15.37 6.27
C ASN A 68 -15.97 13.99 5.71
N GLY A 69 -14.76 13.56 6.04
CA GLY A 69 -14.18 12.30 5.59
C GLY A 69 -13.35 12.40 4.31
N ASP A 70 -13.20 13.59 3.73
CA ASP A 70 -12.38 13.80 2.52
C ASP A 70 -10.89 13.69 2.80
N THR A 71 -10.47 13.82 4.06
CA THR A 71 -9.09 13.62 4.50
C THR A 71 -9.03 12.56 5.60
N ILE A 72 -8.23 11.53 5.37
CA ILE A 72 -8.00 10.46 6.34
C ILE A 72 -6.50 10.32 6.58
N LYS A 73 -6.08 10.50 7.83
CA LYS A 73 -4.72 10.20 8.28
C LYS A 73 -4.69 8.85 8.97
N PHE A 74 -3.80 7.99 8.52
CA PHE A 74 -3.57 6.66 9.08
C PHE A 74 -2.27 6.62 9.86
N LEU A 75 -2.29 5.90 10.97
CA LEU A 75 -1.11 5.41 11.67
C LEU A 75 -1.04 3.90 11.46
N TRP A 76 0.02 3.46 10.82
CA TRP A 76 0.30 2.07 10.51
C TRP A 76 1.41 1.52 11.40
N ARG A 77 1.26 0.27 11.83
CA ARG A 77 2.31 -0.50 12.48
C ARG A 77 2.86 -1.52 11.48
N LEU A 78 4.17 -1.56 11.37
CA LEU A 78 4.92 -2.50 10.56
C LEU A 78 5.22 -3.78 11.36
N PHE A 79 5.74 -4.82 10.69
CA PHE A 79 6.00 -6.14 11.28
C PHE A 79 6.95 -6.10 12.48
N ASP A 80 7.85 -5.13 12.53
CA ASP A 80 8.84 -4.93 13.60
C ASP A 80 8.38 -3.95 14.69
N GLY A 81 7.13 -3.50 14.63
CA GLY A 81 6.53 -2.56 15.57
C GLY A 81 6.77 -1.09 15.23
N ALA A 82 7.59 -0.77 14.23
CA ALA A 82 7.79 0.61 13.79
C ALA A 82 6.47 1.22 13.30
N LEU A 83 6.30 2.52 13.55
CA LEU A 83 5.09 3.25 13.17
C LEU A 83 5.39 4.21 12.02
N VAL A 84 4.50 4.25 11.05
CA VAL A 84 4.52 5.22 9.95
C VAL A 84 3.13 5.78 9.70
N GLU A 85 3.10 6.95 9.06
CA GLU A 85 1.84 7.62 8.72
C GLU A 85 1.65 7.68 7.22
N SER A 86 0.39 7.68 6.78
CA SER A 86 0.00 8.11 5.44
C SER A 86 -1.28 8.93 5.50
N VAL A 87 -1.48 9.80 4.50
CA VAL A 87 -2.66 10.67 4.44
C VAL A 87 -3.31 10.51 3.08
N LEU A 88 -4.59 10.11 3.11
CA LEU A 88 -5.43 9.98 1.93
C LEU A 88 -6.34 11.21 1.85
N MET A 89 -6.33 11.89 0.71
CA MET A 89 -7.04 13.16 0.54
C MET A 89 -7.83 13.16 -0.76
N ARG A 90 -9.10 13.52 -0.67
CA ARG A 90 -9.94 13.75 -1.84
C ARG A 90 -9.96 15.24 -2.19
N TYR A 91 -9.73 15.52 -3.45
CA TYR A 91 -9.94 16.84 -4.08
C TYR A 91 -10.84 16.67 -5.29
N PRO A 92 -11.46 17.74 -5.81
CA PRO A 92 -12.18 17.67 -7.07
C PRO A 92 -11.30 17.11 -8.20
N GLY A 93 -11.70 15.96 -8.77
CA GLY A 93 -10.97 15.30 -9.87
C GLY A 93 -9.65 14.59 -9.48
N ARG A 94 -9.27 14.56 -8.20
CA ARG A 94 -8.01 13.96 -7.76
C ARG A 94 -8.12 13.33 -6.39
N ILE A 95 -7.61 12.09 -6.27
CA ILE A 95 -7.40 11.43 -4.98
C ILE A 95 -5.89 11.29 -4.77
N THR A 96 -5.39 11.98 -3.76
CA THR A 96 -3.97 12.05 -3.42
C THR A 96 -3.66 11.18 -2.22
N LEU A 97 -2.60 10.38 -2.31
CA LEU A 97 -2.02 9.68 -1.17
C LEU A 97 -0.63 10.26 -0.86
N CYS A 98 -0.48 10.76 0.35
CA CYS A 98 0.81 11.12 0.92
C CYS A 98 1.41 9.88 1.59
N VAL A 99 2.55 9.38 1.08
CA VAL A 99 3.20 8.15 1.55
C VAL A 99 4.48 8.43 2.32
N SER A 100 4.78 7.54 3.27
CA SER A 100 6.05 7.50 4.00
C SER A 100 7.06 6.61 3.28
N SER A 101 8.33 6.97 3.35
CA SER A 101 9.46 6.26 2.76
C SER A 101 10.44 5.67 3.76
N GLN A 102 10.39 6.15 5.01
CA GLN A 102 11.24 5.70 6.11
C GLN A 102 10.42 5.64 7.41
N CYS A 103 10.85 4.79 8.34
CA CYS A 103 10.39 4.82 9.73
C CYS A 103 11.23 5.85 10.49
N GLY A 104 10.65 7.02 10.75
CA GLY A 104 11.41 8.20 11.20
C GLY A 104 12.12 8.90 10.03
N CYS A 105 13.07 9.79 10.34
CA CYS A 105 13.86 10.51 9.34
C CYS A 105 15.21 10.94 9.92
N GLY A 106 16.29 10.72 9.18
CA GLY A 106 17.64 11.07 9.58
C GLY A 106 18.07 12.50 9.23
N MET A 107 17.21 13.31 8.59
CA MET A 107 17.58 14.65 8.13
C MET A 107 17.64 15.70 9.25
N ASN A 108 17.05 15.40 10.42
CA ASN A 108 17.07 16.26 11.60
C ASN A 108 16.69 17.73 11.33
N CYS A 109 15.71 17.96 10.47
CA CYS A 109 15.22 19.31 10.18
C CYS A 109 14.59 19.91 11.44
N PRO A 110 14.98 21.14 11.87
CA PRO A 110 14.57 21.72 13.16
C PRO A 110 13.06 22.03 13.25
N PHE A 111 12.37 22.12 12.12
CA PHE A 111 10.93 22.38 12.02
C PHE A 111 10.09 21.10 11.84
N CYS A 112 10.71 19.93 11.79
CA CYS A 112 10.04 18.66 11.46
C CYS A 112 10.06 17.70 12.65
N ALA A 113 8.88 17.38 13.20
CA ALA A 113 8.75 16.46 14.33
C ALA A 113 9.31 15.05 14.01
N THR A 114 9.11 14.56 12.80
CA THR A 114 9.66 13.25 12.35
C THR A 114 11.18 13.26 12.35
N GLY A 115 11.81 14.36 11.90
CA GLY A 115 13.27 14.48 11.88
C GLY A 115 13.87 14.53 13.28
N GLN A 116 13.17 15.14 14.25
CA GLN A 116 13.61 15.20 15.65
C GLN A 116 13.58 13.83 16.34
N ALA A 117 12.70 12.92 15.93
CA ALA A 117 12.61 11.56 16.46
C ALA A 117 13.72 10.63 15.93
N GLY A 118 14.48 11.06 14.93
CA GLY A 118 15.53 10.28 14.29
C GLY A 118 15.02 9.20 13.32
N LEU A 119 15.95 8.47 12.74
CA LEU A 119 15.69 7.40 11.79
C LEU A 119 15.77 6.03 12.47
N THR A 120 14.70 5.26 12.36
CA THR A 120 14.71 3.84 12.77
C THR A 120 15.25 2.97 11.65
N ARG A 121 14.62 3.02 10.47
CA ARG A 121 15.05 2.30 9.26
C ARG A 121 14.40 2.81 7.98
N ASN A 122 14.96 2.41 6.87
CA ASN A 122 14.32 2.55 5.56
C ASN A 122 13.14 1.57 5.41
N MET A 123 12.04 2.05 4.81
CA MET A 123 10.95 1.16 4.40
C MET A 123 11.36 0.36 3.16
N SER A 124 10.87 -0.86 3.08
CA SER A 124 11.01 -1.68 1.87
C SER A 124 10.10 -1.19 0.75
N THR A 125 10.43 -1.56 -0.50
CA THR A 125 9.57 -1.29 -1.66
C THR A 125 8.15 -1.84 -1.45
N ALA A 126 8.01 -3.02 -0.84
CA ALA A 126 6.71 -3.63 -0.57
C ALA A 126 5.90 -2.83 0.46
N GLU A 127 6.51 -2.35 1.53
CA GLU A 127 5.84 -1.52 2.55
C GLU A 127 5.39 -0.17 1.97
N ILE A 128 6.19 0.43 1.07
CA ILE A 128 5.81 1.67 0.38
C ILE A 128 4.59 1.42 -0.52
N LEU A 129 4.60 0.33 -1.30
CA LEU A 129 3.49 -0.06 -2.18
C LEU A 129 2.23 -0.44 -1.41
N ASP A 130 2.37 -1.09 -0.26
CA ASP A 130 1.20 -1.52 0.52
C ASP A 130 0.40 -0.33 1.04
N GLN A 131 1.00 0.83 1.30
CA GLN A 131 0.26 2.06 1.62
C GLN A 131 -0.74 2.42 0.50
N VAL A 132 -0.33 2.26 -0.76
CA VAL A 132 -1.21 2.52 -1.92
C VAL A 132 -2.32 1.49 -2.02
N VAL A 133 -2.01 0.21 -1.79
CA VAL A 133 -3.00 -0.87 -1.80
C VAL A 133 -4.02 -0.67 -0.69
N GLN A 134 -3.59 -0.35 0.52
CA GLN A 134 -4.49 -0.09 1.66
C GLN A 134 -5.39 1.12 1.38
N ALA A 135 -4.84 2.21 0.84
CA ALA A 135 -5.63 3.39 0.47
C ALA A 135 -6.72 3.05 -0.57
N ASN A 136 -6.38 2.26 -1.58
CA ASN A 136 -7.36 1.85 -2.59
C ASN A 136 -8.44 0.89 -2.03
N ARG A 137 -8.10 0.04 -1.05
CA ARG A 137 -9.09 -0.75 -0.30
C ARG A 137 -10.11 0.13 0.40
N ILE A 138 -9.64 1.18 1.07
CA ILE A 138 -10.48 2.13 1.81
C ILE A 138 -11.38 2.91 0.85
N ILE A 139 -10.87 3.34 -0.30
CA ILE A 139 -11.69 3.98 -1.34
C ILE A 139 -12.79 3.02 -1.81
N ARG A 140 -12.44 1.79 -2.15
CA ARG A 140 -13.40 0.78 -2.63
C ARG A 140 -14.42 0.33 -1.56
N ALA A 141 -14.06 0.43 -0.30
CA ALA A 141 -14.97 0.19 0.81
C ALA A 141 -15.96 1.35 1.03
N GLY A 142 -15.77 2.49 0.34
CA GLY A 142 -16.60 3.68 0.49
C GLY A 142 -16.34 4.45 1.78
N GLU A 143 -15.15 4.32 2.33
CA GLU A 143 -14.78 4.93 3.60
C GLU A 143 -14.14 6.31 3.44
N LEU A 144 -13.72 6.68 2.23
CA LEU A 144 -13.28 8.04 1.90
C LEU A 144 -14.51 8.90 1.63
N GLY A 145 -14.57 10.10 2.23
CA GLY A 145 -15.66 11.04 2.06
C GLY A 145 -15.87 11.48 0.60
N GLY A 146 -17.04 12.05 0.30
CA GLY A 146 -17.42 12.45 -1.05
C GLY A 146 -17.76 11.28 -1.99
N THR A 147 -17.51 10.05 -1.57
CA THR A 147 -17.85 8.85 -2.33
C THR A 147 -19.28 8.44 -2.03
N ARG A 148 -20.20 8.61 -2.99
CA ARG A 148 -21.60 8.18 -2.84
C ARG A 148 -21.73 6.73 -3.29
N ARG A 149 -22.11 5.84 -2.39
CA ARG A 149 -22.56 4.49 -2.77
C ARG A 149 -23.70 4.64 -3.76
N GLY A 150 -23.51 4.23 -5.00
CA GLY A 150 -24.49 4.35 -6.08
C GLY A 150 -24.05 5.21 -7.25
N ASP A 151 -22.99 5.99 -7.15
CA ASP A 151 -22.40 6.64 -8.31
C ASP A 151 -21.76 5.58 -9.22
N VAL A 152 -22.03 5.66 -10.53
CA VAL A 152 -21.56 4.70 -11.53
C VAL A 152 -20.02 4.56 -11.54
N HIS A 153 -19.32 5.59 -11.09
CA HIS A 153 -17.85 5.64 -11.04
C HIS A 153 -17.22 5.19 -9.71
N PHE A 154 -18.03 4.80 -8.72
CA PHE A 154 -17.54 4.39 -7.39
C PHE A 154 -16.53 3.24 -7.45
N SER A 155 -16.78 2.25 -8.30
CA SER A 155 -15.91 1.07 -8.47
C SER A 155 -14.60 1.37 -9.22
N GLU A 156 -14.52 2.51 -9.90
CA GLU A 156 -13.36 2.93 -10.69
C GLU A 156 -12.46 3.92 -9.96
N GLU A 157 -12.95 4.51 -8.85
CA GLU A 157 -12.15 5.43 -8.07
C GLU A 157 -10.94 4.75 -7.44
N ARG A 158 -9.80 5.41 -7.58
CA ARG A 158 -8.52 4.97 -7.03
C ARG A 158 -7.61 6.16 -6.75
N VAL A 159 -6.57 5.93 -5.98
CA VAL A 159 -5.46 6.89 -5.88
C VAL A 159 -4.91 7.16 -7.29
N ASN A 160 -4.90 8.41 -7.70
CA ASN A 160 -4.39 8.86 -9.00
C ASN A 160 -3.27 9.91 -8.88
N ASN A 161 -2.91 10.27 -7.65
CA ASN A 161 -1.77 11.14 -7.36
C ASN A 161 -1.07 10.66 -6.07
N ILE A 162 0.24 10.52 -6.11
CA ILE A 162 1.05 10.07 -4.97
C ILE A 162 2.14 11.10 -4.71
N VAL A 163 2.29 11.48 -3.43
CA VAL A 163 3.32 12.40 -2.99
C VAL A 163 4.15 11.77 -1.87
N PHE A 164 5.47 11.85 -1.98
CA PHE A 164 6.41 11.35 -0.97
C PHE A 164 6.69 12.45 0.07
N MET A 165 5.65 12.86 0.76
CA MET A 165 5.69 13.96 1.76
C MET A 165 5.27 13.47 3.16
N GLY A 166 5.27 12.16 3.39
CA GLY A 166 5.06 11.56 4.70
C GLY A 166 6.36 11.53 5.52
N MET A 167 6.54 10.46 6.30
CA MET A 167 7.75 10.28 7.11
C MET A 167 8.92 9.84 6.24
N GLY A 168 10.09 10.45 6.50
CA GLY A 168 11.35 10.10 5.85
C GLY A 168 11.74 11.01 4.69
N GLU A 169 13.03 10.95 4.32
CA GLU A 169 13.60 11.56 3.12
C GLU A 169 13.65 10.51 1.99
N PRO A 170 12.82 10.66 0.93
CA PRO A 170 12.75 9.64 -0.14
C PRO A 170 14.09 9.39 -0.82
N LEU A 171 14.90 10.44 -1.02
CA LEU A 171 16.20 10.32 -1.68
C LEU A 171 17.23 9.59 -0.83
N ALA A 172 17.07 9.57 0.51
CA ALA A 172 17.89 8.75 1.40
C ALA A 172 17.53 7.24 1.33
N ASN A 173 16.37 6.92 0.74
CA ASN A 173 15.92 5.55 0.45
C ASN A 173 15.72 5.32 -1.06
N TYR A 174 16.53 5.98 -1.89
CA TYR A 174 16.34 6.16 -3.33
C TYR A 174 16.00 4.88 -4.08
N ARG A 175 16.82 3.81 -3.92
CA ARG A 175 16.62 2.55 -4.67
C ARG A 175 15.24 1.94 -4.43
N ARG A 176 14.80 1.87 -3.16
CA ARG A 176 13.52 1.26 -2.79
C ARG A 176 12.34 2.14 -3.20
N VAL A 177 12.49 3.45 -3.08
CA VAL A 177 11.49 4.42 -3.54
C VAL A 177 11.33 4.35 -5.06
N MET A 178 12.42 4.37 -5.83
CA MET A 178 12.33 4.28 -7.28
C MET A 178 11.75 2.95 -7.76
N ASN A 179 12.09 1.84 -7.11
CA ASN A 179 11.45 0.55 -7.39
C ASN A 179 9.93 0.59 -7.11
N ALA A 180 9.49 1.28 -6.07
CA ALA A 180 8.07 1.47 -5.82
C ALA A 180 7.42 2.36 -6.88
N VAL A 181 8.04 3.51 -7.23
CA VAL A 181 7.54 4.43 -8.28
C VAL A 181 7.35 3.69 -9.61
N HIS A 182 8.35 2.94 -10.07
CA HIS A 182 8.24 2.19 -11.33
C HIS A 182 7.07 1.20 -11.32
N ARG A 183 6.75 0.63 -10.16
CA ARG A 183 5.60 -0.28 -10.03
C ARG A 183 4.25 0.44 -9.91
N MET A 184 4.23 1.67 -9.42
CA MET A 184 3.02 2.48 -9.31
C MET A 184 2.56 3.01 -10.69
N VAL A 185 3.50 3.20 -11.62
CA VAL A 185 3.23 3.78 -12.94
C VAL A 185 3.18 2.73 -14.06
N ALA A 186 3.50 1.47 -13.78
CA ALA A 186 3.43 0.34 -14.71
C ALA A 186 2.03 -0.24 -14.76
#